data_ae2ec6e770e6b2694fbc218cf962f0f1
#
_entry.id   ae2ec6e770e6b2694fbc218cf962f0f1
#
_cell.length_a   1.000
_cell.length_b   1.000
_cell.length_c   1.000
_cell.angle_alpha   90.00
_cell.angle_beta   90.00
_cell.angle_gamma   90.00
#
_symmetry.space_group_name_H-M   'P 1'
#
loop_
_entity.id
_entity.type
_entity.pdbx_description
1 polymer ?
#
loop_
_entity_poly.entity_id
_entity_poly.type
_entity_poly.pdbx_seq_one_letter_code
_entity_poly.pdbx_strand_id
1 'polypeptide(L)'
;MRILQVVRTMNIGGLENFVKNMLQYLSEKCDCGCLICDEKKSDHEDDLVKAGIKIYHIPEPDKTKINLYNNLQAFFETHREYDIVHCHMAGTNGIVSKAAKDAGINKVVCHSHGVALQQDEALSMKLYMLCMRKLMQRHADAFIACSKAAGNYLYGQESFGEVGKVVPNGIEINRYRYSDDERNSCREELGFKESDFVIGHTGSLNSVKNQELILDIAGILKEKRIPVKVLLVGGGNREQDLKKQAKDLKIEEDVIITGKQMGVTKFLDAMDVFMFPSRSEGFGLSLLEAEANGLPCVVSDKIQPEVKVLNSVLSVSLNEPIQCWIEAVEKAKVLGRSKMANEILDEKGMSEAACYETVWKIYNEVLSK
;
A
#
# COMPACT_ATOMS: atom_id res chain seq x y z
N MET A 1 27.82 -8.43 1.76
CA MET A 1 26.92 -7.26 1.79
C MET A 1 26.14 -7.29 3.09
N ARG A 2 26.03 -6.14 3.77
CA ARG A 2 25.22 -5.95 4.98
C ARG A 2 24.26 -4.80 4.75
N ILE A 3 22.97 -5.02 4.99
CA ILE A 3 21.89 -4.07 4.69
C ILE A 3 21.13 -3.74 5.96
N LEU A 4 20.92 -2.46 6.23
CA LEU A 4 20.08 -1.98 7.31
C LEU A 4 18.82 -1.33 6.73
N GLN A 5 17.64 -1.84 7.08
CA GLN A 5 16.38 -1.17 6.83
C GLN A 5 16.07 -0.20 7.97
N VAL A 6 15.64 1.03 7.65
CA VAL A 6 15.26 2.04 8.65
C VAL A 6 13.78 2.37 8.49
N VAL A 7 13.01 2.11 9.53
CA VAL A 7 11.56 2.28 9.58
C VAL A 7 11.14 3.06 10.82
N ARG A 8 9.92 3.57 10.79
CA ARG A 8 9.35 4.21 11.99
C ARG A 8 8.88 3.17 13.00
N THR A 9 8.09 2.20 12.57
CA THR A 9 7.57 1.08 13.37
C THR A 9 7.57 -0.19 12.51
N MET A 10 7.36 -1.35 13.13
CA MET A 10 7.09 -2.62 12.45
C MET A 10 5.76 -3.23 12.92
N ASN A 11 4.76 -2.37 13.17
CA ASN A 11 3.40 -2.79 13.48
C ASN A 11 2.67 -3.30 12.22
N ILE A 12 1.50 -3.92 12.37
CA ILE A 12 0.72 -4.45 11.24
C ILE A 12 0.24 -3.31 10.34
N GLY A 13 0.78 -3.24 9.12
CA GLY A 13 0.47 -2.25 8.10
C GLY A 13 1.03 -2.64 6.73
N GLY A 14 0.59 -1.96 5.67
CA GLY A 14 1.00 -2.31 4.29
C GLY A 14 2.49 -2.08 4.04
N LEU A 15 3.05 -0.98 4.53
CA LEU A 15 4.49 -0.69 4.46
C LEU A 15 5.31 -1.70 5.26
N GLU A 16 4.88 -1.93 6.50
CA GLU A 16 5.58 -2.77 7.45
C GLU A 16 5.58 -4.24 6.99
N ASN A 17 4.47 -4.72 6.42
CA ASN A 17 4.40 -6.03 5.78
C ASN A 17 5.37 -6.12 4.59
N PHE A 18 5.42 -5.10 3.72
CA PHE A 18 6.37 -5.06 2.61
C PHE A 18 7.81 -5.13 3.10
N VAL A 19 8.20 -4.33 4.11
CA VAL A 19 9.56 -4.33 4.66
C VAL A 19 9.88 -5.65 5.35
N LYS A 20 8.94 -6.22 6.11
CA LYS A 20 9.10 -7.54 6.75
C LYS A 20 9.40 -8.63 5.72
N ASN A 21 8.56 -8.76 4.69
CA ASN A 21 8.72 -9.80 3.67
C ASN A 21 10.00 -9.58 2.84
N MET A 22 10.34 -8.32 2.55
CA MET A 22 11.60 -7.97 1.89
C MET A 22 12.82 -8.34 2.75
N LEU A 23 12.80 -8.07 4.06
CA LEU A 23 13.86 -8.46 4.98
C LEU A 23 14.03 -9.99 5.03
N GLN A 24 12.94 -10.75 5.08
CA GLN A 24 12.97 -12.22 5.04
C GLN A 24 13.59 -12.72 3.73
N TYR A 25 13.19 -12.17 2.58
CA TYR A 25 13.79 -12.49 1.28
C TYR A 25 15.29 -12.16 1.22
N LEU A 26 15.69 -11.00 1.76
CA LEU A 26 17.09 -10.56 1.74
C LEU A 26 17.97 -11.34 2.72
N SER A 27 17.41 -11.84 3.84
CA SER A 27 18.17 -12.62 4.84
C SER A 27 18.70 -13.94 4.29
N GLU A 28 18.13 -14.46 3.21
CA GLU A 28 18.65 -15.63 2.48
C GLU A 28 19.87 -15.30 1.61
N LYS A 29 20.11 -14.00 1.32
CA LYS A 29 21.15 -13.54 0.39
C LYS A 29 22.28 -12.77 1.08
N CYS A 30 22.01 -12.12 2.21
CA CYS A 30 22.98 -11.26 2.90
C CYS A 30 22.61 -11.02 4.37
N ASP A 31 23.54 -10.44 5.13
CA ASP A 31 23.29 -10.03 6.52
C ASP A 31 22.33 -8.83 6.54
N CYS A 32 21.22 -8.94 7.28
CA CYS A 32 20.21 -7.91 7.39
C CYS A 32 20.01 -7.43 8.83
N GLY A 33 19.72 -6.14 8.97
CA GLY A 33 19.25 -5.52 10.19
C GLY A 33 18.04 -4.61 9.93
N CYS A 34 17.28 -4.34 10.99
CA CYS A 34 16.17 -3.42 10.99
C CYS A 34 16.33 -2.44 12.16
N LEU A 35 16.41 -1.15 11.85
CA LEU A 35 16.41 -0.06 12.83
C LEU A 35 15.00 0.53 12.91
N ILE A 36 14.39 0.42 14.07
CA ILE A 36 13.07 0.93 14.39
C ILE A 36 13.21 2.23 15.18
N CYS A 37 12.60 3.31 14.66
CA CYS A 37 12.62 4.62 15.30
C CYS A 37 11.45 4.77 16.29
N ASP A 38 11.29 3.79 17.17
CA ASP A 38 10.35 3.71 18.28
C ASP A 38 10.95 2.74 19.32
N GLU A 39 10.86 3.07 20.62
CA GLU A 39 11.36 2.23 21.71
C GLU A 39 10.39 1.08 22.06
N LYS A 40 9.16 1.15 21.57
CA LYS A 40 8.15 0.13 21.82
C LYS A 40 8.35 -1.06 20.88
N LYS A 41 8.19 -2.25 21.44
CA LYS A 41 8.16 -3.48 20.63
C LYS A 41 7.02 -3.43 19.63
N SER A 42 7.32 -3.74 18.39
CA SER A 42 6.36 -3.79 17.28
C SER A 42 5.88 -5.21 16.99
N ASP A 43 4.74 -5.34 16.30
CA ASP A 43 4.05 -6.61 16.07
C ASP A 43 4.88 -7.64 15.28
N HIS A 44 5.71 -7.18 14.31
CA HIS A 44 6.48 -8.07 13.42
C HIS A 44 7.87 -8.45 13.92
N GLU A 45 8.33 -7.94 15.07
CA GLU A 45 9.71 -8.15 15.54
C GLU A 45 10.03 -9.62 15.82
N ASP A 46 9.11 -10.36 16.45
CA ASP A 46 9.35 -11.77 16.77
C ASP A 46 9.56 -12.61 15.51
N ASP A 47 8.86 -12.29 14.43
CA ASP A 47 9.01 -12.99 13.13
C ASP A 47 10.35 -12.63 12.47
N LEU A 48 10.79 -11.38 12.57
CA LEU A 48 12.08 -10.93 12.04
C LEU A 48 13.25 -11.55 12.80
N VAL A 49 13.16 -11.61 14.14
CA VAL A 49 14.19 -12.25 14.99
C VAL A 49 14.29 -13.75 14.67
N LYS A 50 13.17 -14.46 14.49
CA LYS A 50 13.14 -15.87 14.07
C LYS A 50 13.80 -16.09 12.71
N ALA A 51 13.70 -15.10 11.80
CA ALA A 51 14.37 -15.11 10.51
C ALA A 51 15.86 -14.72 10.57
N GLY A 52 16.43 -14.52 11.78
CA GLY A 52 17.84 -14.17 11.98
C GLY A 52 18.18 -12.70 11.75
N ILE A 53 17.18 -11.82 11.62
CA ILE A 53 17.36 -10.40 11.38
C ILE A 53 17.64 -9.68 12.70
N LYS A 54 18.69 -8.84 12.72
CA LYS A 54 19.05 -8.03 13.89
C LYS A 54 18.10 -6.85 14.03
N ILE A 55 17.47 -6.69 15.19
CA ILE A 55 16.56 -5.59 15.48
C ILE A 55 17.25 -4.58 16.41
N TYR A 56 17.13 -3.32 16.06
CA TYR A 56 17.63 -2.19 16.83
C TYR A 56 16.52 -1.18 17.07
N HIS A 57 16.59 -0.46 18.20
CA HIS A 57 15.66 0.59 18.55
C HIS A 57 16.39 1.89 18.85
N ILE A 58 15.82 3.00 18.42
CA ILE A 58 16.18 4.35 18.86
C ILE A 58 14.91 5.09 19.27
N PRO A 59 15.03 6.12 20.15
CA PRO A 59 13.88 6.90 20.59
C PRO A 59 13.07 7.51 19.46
N GLU A 60 11.73 7.54 19.63
CA GLU A 60 10.81 8.14 18.67
C GLU A 60 11.18 9.62 18.38
N PRO A 61 11.02 10.07 17.12
CA PRO A 61 11.27 11.45 16.75
C PRO A 61 10.42 12.44 17.55
N ASP A 62 11.02 13.45 18.16
CA ASP A 62 10.32 14.58 18.74
C ASP A 62 9.73 15.50 17.65
N LYS A 63 9.00 16.54 18.04
CA LYS A 63 8.39 17.49 17.11
C LYS A 63 9.41 18.23 16.23
N THR A 64 10.62 18.46 16.74
CA THR A 64 11.70 19.18 16.05
C THR A 64 12.53 18.26 15.16
N LYS A 65 12.50 16.95 15.43
CA LYS A 65 13.31 15.89 14.80
C LYS A 65 14.84 16.09 14.92
N ILE A 66 15.28 16.96 15.82
CA ILE A 66 16.71 17.17 16.11
C ILE A 66 17.24 15.95 16.89
N ASN A 67 16.47 15.46 17.86
CA ASN A 67 16.80 14.24 18.57
C ASN A 67 16.98 13.04 17.63
N LEU A 68 16.13 12.93 16.59
CA LEU A 68 16.23 11.86 15.61
C LEU A 68 17.59 11.88 14.88
N TYR A 69 18.03 13.07 14.41
CA TYR A 69 19.33 13.18 13.76
C TYR A 69 20.46 12.74 14.68
N ASN A 70 20.49 13.20 15.92
CA ASN A 70 21.52 12.87 16.89
C ASN A 70 21.52 11.36 17.23
N ASN A 71 20.35 10.78 17.45
CA ASN A 71 20.20 9.35 17.76
C ASN A 71 20.64 8.47 16.57
N LEU A 72 20.26 8.84 15.36
CA LEU A 72 20.68 8.15 14.12
C LEU A 72 22.20 8.25 13.93
N GLN A 73 22.80 9.44 14.12
CA GLN A 73 24.23 9.63 13.99
C GLN A 73 24.99 8.76 15.00
N ALA A 74 24.61 8.81 16.26
CA ALA A 74 25.23 7.98 17.31
C ALA A 74 25.09 6.48 17.01
N PHE A 75 23.93 6.04 16.49
CA PHE A 75 23.73 4.66 16.06
C PHE A 75 24.66 4.29 14.91
N PHE A 76 24.70 5.08 13.84
CA PHE A 76 25.53 4.77 12.67
C PHE A 76 27.03 4.85 12.95
N GLU A 77 27.49 5.70 13.87
CA GLU A 77 28.88 5.75 14.30
C GLU A 77 29.37 4.44 14.92
N THR A 78 28.47 3.71 15.59
CA THR A 78 28.76 2.40 16.21
C THR A 78 28.39 1.20 15.35
N HIS A 79 27.71 1.42 14.20
CA HIS A 79 27.25 0.37 13.29
C HIS A 79 27.68 0.64 11.83
N ARG A 80 28.96 0.97 11.63
CA ARG A 80 29.55 1.26 10.30
C ARG A 80 29.74 0.03 9.43
N GLU A 81 29.45 -1.15 9.97
CA GLU A 81 29.55 -2.42 9.22
C GLU A 81 28.47 -2.58 8.14
N TYR A 82 27.43 -1.75 8.12
CA TYR A 82 26.40 -1.79 7.08
C TYR A 82 26.89 -1.09 5.81
N ASP A 83 26.85 -1.83 4.69
CA ASP A 83 27.21 -1.32 3.37
C ASP A 83 26.14 -0.39 2.81
N ILE A 84 24.86 -0.72 3.08
CA ILE A 84 23.69 0.03 2.61
C ILE A 84 22.75 0.32 3.77
N VAL A 85 22.30 1.56 3.85
CA VAL A 85 21.14 1.99 4.67
C VAL A 85 19.95 2.27 3.74
N HIS A 86 18.85 1.53 3.90
CA HIS A 86 17.63 1.69 3.10
C HIS A 86 16.51 2.29 3.96
N CYS A 87 16.03 3.46 3.58
CA CYS A 87 15.14 4.29 4.40
C CYS A 87 13.70 4.24 3.91
N HIS A 88 12.74 4.00 4.83
CA HIS A 88 11.30 3.93 4.56
C HIS A 88 10.48 4.95 5.38
N MET A 89 11.04 6.10 5.69
CA MET A 89 10.46 7.09 6.61
C MET A 89 9.88 8.32 5.91
N ALA A 90 9.43 8.18 4.68
CA ALA A 90 8.83 9.25 3.86
C ALA A 90 9.73 10.52 3.84
N GLY A 91 9.18 11.71 4.08
CA GLY A 91 9.95 12.95 4.11
C GLY A 91 11.14 12.93 5.08
N THR A 92 11.04 12.17 6.18
CA THR A 92 12.12 12.04 7.17
C THR A 92 13.34 11.29 6.62
N ASN A 93 13.23 10.59 5.46
CA ASN A 93 14.37 10.01 4.75
C ASN A 93 15.53 11.00 4.53
N GLY A 94 15.23 12.31 4.41
CA GLY A 94 16.27 13.35 4.30
C GLY A 94 17.16 13.44 5.54
N ILE A 95 16.60 13.30 6.74
CA ILE A 95 17.35 13.29 8.01
C ILE A 95 18.17 12.01 8.11
N VAL A 96 17.55 10.86 7.81
CA VAL A 96 18.22 9.55 7.87
C VAL A 96 19.39 9.50 6.91
N SER A 97 19.21 9.94 5.66
CA SER A 97 20.28 9.95 4.65
C SER A 97 21.45 10.86 5.04
N LYS A 98 21.15 12.04 5.60
CA LYS A 98 22.19 12.93 6.10
C LYS A 98 22.96 12.31 7.28
N ALA A 99 22.26 11.80 8.29
CA ALA A 99 22.90 11.20 9.47
C ALA A 99 23.77 9.99 9.11
N ALA A 100 23.29 9.13 8.21
CA ALA A 100 24.03 7.98 7.72
C ALA A 100 25.34 8.40 7.00
N LYS A 101 25.26 9.38 6.10
CA LYS A 101 26.44 9.88 5.38
C LYS A 101 27.43 10.59 6.29
N ASP A 102 26.96 11.41 7.23
CA ASP A 102 27.83 12.11 8.20
C ASP A 102 28.57 11.12 9.11
N ALA A 103 27.97 9.97 9.42
CA ALA A 103 28.60 8.89 10.19
C ALA A 103 29.52 7.97 9.35
N GLY A 104 29.58 8.17 8.02
CA GLY A 104 30.46 7.44 7.12
C GLY A 104 29.85 6.17 6.50
N ILE A 105 28.54 6.00 6.50
CA ILE A 105 27.85 4.92 5.78
C ILE A 105 28.07 5.10 4.28
N ASN A 106 28.49 4.03 3.61
CA ASN A 106 28.88 4.08 2.19
C ASN A 106 27.70 4.45 1.28
N LYS A 107 26.60 3.71 1.36
CA LYS A 107 25.46 3.85 0.45
C LYS A 107 24.12 4.04 1.19
N VAL A 108 23.30 4.93 0.64
CA VAL A 108 21.96 5.23 1.18
C VAL A 108 20.94 5.14 0.07
N VAL A 109 19.88 4.36 0.28
CA VAL A 109 18.72 4.20 -0.60
C VAL A 109 17.51 4.78 0.09
N CYS A 110 16.76 5.65 -0.58
CA CYS A 110 15.51 6.19 -0.07
C CYS A 110 14.32 5.58 -0.82
N HIS A 111 13.30 5.08 -0.10
CA HIS A 111 12.11 4.46 -0.67
C HIS A 111 10.84 5.22 -0.28
N SER A 112 10.02 5.55 -1.28
CA SER A 112 8.72 6.19 -1.15
C SER A 112 7.60 5.18 -1.34
N HIS A 113 6.70 5.04 -0.34
CA HIS A 113 5.58 4.09 -0.37
C HIS A 113 4.22 4.76 -0.49
N GLY A 114 4.16 6.08 -0.61
CA GLY A 114 2.88 6.76 -0.62
C GLY A 114 2.93 8.19 -1.11
N VAL A 115 1.74 8.74 -1.31
CA VAL A 115 1.47 10.15 -1.63
C VAL A 115 0.64 10.71 -0.49
N ALA A 116 1.05 11.84 0.11
CA ALA A 116 0.16 12.55 1.04
C ALA A 116 -0.96 13.25 0.27
N LEU A 117 -2.13 13.38 0.90
CA LEU A 117 -3.20 14.22 0.38
C LEU A 117 -2.71 15.67 0.33
N GLN A 118 -2.61 16.23 -0.87
CA GLN A 118 -2.13 17.63 -1.10
C GLN A 118 -3.13 18.70 -0.67
N GLN A 119 -4.29 18.34 -0.11
CA GLN A 119 -5.28 19.32 0.32
C GLN A 119 -4.80 20.00 1.61
N ASP A 120 -4.52 21.32 1.49
CA ASP A 120 -4.23 22.25 2.59
C ASP A 120 -2.96 21.97 3.43
N GLU A 121 -1.88 21.49 2.82
CA GLU A 121 -0.60 21.46 3.51
C GLU A 121 -0.18 22.88 3.95
N ALA A 122 0.01 23.07 5.26
CA ALA A 122 0.53 24.31 5.82
C ALA A 122 1.86 24.70 5.14
N LEU A 123 2.12 25.99 4.98
CA LEU A 123 3.36 26.51 4.38
C LEU A 123 4.61 25.94 5.06
N SER A 124 4.55 25.73 6.37
CA SER A 124 5.61 25.09 7.15
C SER A 124 5.92 23.65 6.69
N MET A 125 4.88 22.86 6.34
CA MET A 125 5.06 21.52 5.82
C MET A 125 5.67 21.52 4.42
N LYS A 126 5.25 22.45 3.56
CA LYS A 126 5.84 22.62 2.22
C LYS A 126 7.32 22.96 2.30
N LEU A 127 7.69 23.90 3.20
CA LEU A 127 9.09 24.25 3.43
C LEU A 127 9.90 23.10 4.01
N TYR A 128 9.33 22.38 4.98
CA TYR A 128 9.93 21.17 5.53
C TYR A 128 10.22 20.13 4.43
N MET A 129 9.23 19.82 3.58
CA MET A 129 9.41 18.87 2.48
C MET A 129 10.46 19.34 1.46
N LEU A 130 10.53 20.66 1.19
CA LEU A 130 11.59 21.20 0.33
C LEU A 130 12.98 20.98 0.91
N CYS A 131 13.17 21.21 2.22
CA CYS A 131 14.43 20.94 2.91
C CYS A 131 14.78 19.45 2.88
N MET A 132 13.79 18.58 3.14
CA MET A 132 13.99 17.14 3.15
C MET A 132 14.37 16.59 1.75
N ARG A 133 13.73 17.11 0.69
CA ARG A 133 14.10 16.77 -0.70
C ARG A 133 15.54 17.14 -1.00
N LYS A 134 15.99 18.33 -0.63
CA LYS A 134 17.40 18.75 -0.82
C LYS A 134 18.37 17.86 -0.05
N LEU A 135 18.02 17.42 1.15
CA LEU A 135 18.85 16.49 1.92
C LEU A 135 18.93 15.12 1.23
N MET A 136 17.80 14.55 0.77
CA MET A 136 17.80 13.29 0.02
C MET A 136 18.61 13.40 -1.27
N GLN A 137 18.39 14.45 -2.08
CA GLN A 137 19.13 14.69 -3.33
C GLN A 137 20.65 14.78 -3.12
N ARG A 138 21.09 15.29 -1.96
CA ARG A 138 22.52 15.45 -1.65
C ARG A 138 23.15 14.20 -1.07
N HIS A 139 22.39 13.38 -0.33
CA HIS A 139 22.95 12.33 0.52
C HIS A 139 22.50 10.91 0.13
N ALA A 140 21.45 10.73 -0.65
CA ALA A 140 21.03 9.41 -1.11
C ALA A 140 21.73 9.03 -2.43
N ASP A 141 22.06 7.75 -2.55
CA ASP A 141 22.70 7.17 -3.76
C ASP A 141 21.66 6.60 -4.73
N ALA A 142 20.44 6.29 -4.26
CA ALA A 142 19.34 5.87 -5.12
C ALA A 142 17.98 6.27 -4.55
N PHE A 143 17.02 6.51 -5.46
CA PHE A 143 15.62 6.76 -5.16
C PHE A 143 14.74 5.65 -5.69
N ILE A 144 13.96 5.04 -4.81
CA ILE A 144 12.95 4.04 -5.13
C ILE A 144 11.57 4.60 -4.77
N ALA A 145 10.55 4.26 -5.55
CA ALA A 145 9.17 4.57 -5.22
C ALA A 145 8.22 3.48 -5.71
N CYS A 146 7.14 3.24 -4.97
CA CYS A 146 6.12 2.26 -5.36
C CYS A 146 5.31 2.68 -6.61
N SER A 147 5.30 3.97 -6.93
CA SER A 147 4.70 4.54 -8.14
C SER A 147 5.43 5.81 -8.57
N LYS A 148 5.25 6.23 -9.82
CA LYS A 148 5.79 7.50 -10.32
C LYS A 148 5.27 8.69 -9.52
N ALA A 149 4.00 8.66 -9.13
CA ALA A 149 3.40 9.70 -8.30
C ALA A 149 4.05 9.78 -6.91
N ALA A 150 4.28 8.64 -6.25
CA ALA A 150 4.96 8.59 -4.96
C ALA A 150 6.41 9.11 -5.04
N GLY A 151 7.12 8.79 -6.12
CA GLY A 151 8.46 9.30 -6.38
C GLY A 151 8.48 10.82 -6.62
N ASN A 152 7.62 11.31 -7.49
CA ASN A 152 7.48 12.74 -7.78
C ASN A 152 7.09 13.54 -6.53
N TYR A 153 6.20 12.99 -5.71
CA TYR A 153 5.80 13.61 -4.45
C TYR A 153 6.97 13.73 -3.48
N LEU A 154 7.72 12.66 -3.27
CA LEU A 154 8.77 12.64 -2.24
C LEU A 154 10.06 13.33 -2.70
N TYR A 155 10.54 13.07 -3.91
CA TYR A 155 11.85 13.50 -4.40
C TYR A 155 11.81 14.74 -5.30
N GLY A 156 10.62 15.10 -5.83
CA GLY A 156 10.44 16.08 -6.89
C GLY A 156 10.50 15.44 -8.29
N GLN A 157 9.70 15.97 -9.21
CA GLN A 157 9.50 15.38 -10.53
C GLN A 157 10.79 15.29 -11.36
N GLU A 158 11.60 16.34 -11.34
CA GLU A 158 12.88 16.39 -12.06
C GLU A 158 13.85 15.35 -11.55
N SER A 159 14.20 15.39 -10.26
CA SER A 159 15.16 14.48 -9.64
C SER A 159 14.72 13.00 -9.71
N PHE A 160 13.44 12.72 -9.54
CA PHE A 160 12.96 11.36 -9.67
C PHE A 160 12.93 10.88 -11.13
N GLY A 161 12.62 11.80 -12.07
CA GLY A 161 12.64 11.50 -13.49
C GLY A 161 14.03 11.14 -14.03
N GLU A 162 15.10 11.72 -13.45
CA GLU A 162 16.49 11.48 -13.88
C GLU A 162 17.07 10.16 -13.34
N VAL A 163 16.89 9.88 -12.05
CA VAL A 163 17.60 8.76 -11.38
C VAL A 163 16.69 7.82 -10.57
N GLY A 164 15.41 8.14 -10.50
CA GLY A 164 14.45 7.34 -9.73
C GLY A 164 14.08 6.02 -10.40
N LYS A 165 13.81 5.01 -9.57
CA LYS A 165 13.33 3.70 -10.01
C LYS A 165 11.94 3.45 -9.44
N VAL A 166 10.99 3.06 -10.29
CA VAL A 166 9.69 2.58 -9.83
C VAL A 166 9.80 1.09 -9.55
N VAL A 167 9.52 0.71 -8.30
CA VAL A 167 9.44 -0.68 -7.85
C VAL A 167 8.08 -0.83 -7.18
N PRO A 168 7.11 -1.46 -7.83
CA PRO A 168 5.79 -1.68 -7.26
C PRO A 168 5.85 -2.39 -5.91
N ASN A 169 4.88 -2.16 -5.05
CA ASN A 169 4.68 -3.01 -3.88
C ASN A 169 4.00 -4.29 -4.34
N GLY A 170 4.78 -5.35 -4.56
CA GLY A 170 4.26 -6.65 -4.98
C GLY A 170 3.47 -7.36 -3.88
N ILE A 171 2.73 -8.38 -4.29
CA ILE A 171 1.97 -9.26 -3.40
C ILE A 171 2.33 -10.74 -3.65
N GLU A 172 1.98 -11.59 -2.71
CA GLU A 172 1.99 -13.05 -2.92
C GLU A 172 0.79 -13.44 -3.81
N ILE A 173 0.95 -13.34 -5.14
CA ILE A 173 -0.13 -13.43 -6.13
C ILE A 173 -0.98 -14.69 -5.93
N ASN A 174 -0.36 -15.86 -5.73
CA ASN A 174 -1.06 -17.13 -5.61
C ASN A 174 -1.95 -17.22 -4.37
N ARG A 175 -1.67 -16.45 -3.32
CA ARG A 175 -2.49 -16.36 -2.12
C ARG A 175 -3.90 -15.85 -2.41
N TYR A 176 -4.05 -15.04 -3.44
CA TYR A 176 -5.32 -14.41 -3.80
C TYR A 176 -6.03 -15.12 -4.95
N ARG A 177 -5.51 -16.28 -5.39
CA ARG A 177 -6.15 -17.07 -6.45
C ARG A 177 -7.57 -17.43 -6.06
N TYR A 178 -8.51 -17.16 -6.97
CA TYR A 178 -9.93 -17.42 -6.77
C TYR A 178 -10.24 -18.90 -6.51
N SER A 179 -11.18 -19.16 -5.60
CA SER A 179 -11.69 -20.49 -5.24
C SER A 179 -13.22 -20.48 -5.16
N ASP A 180 -13.86 -21.36 -5.94
CA ASP A 180 -15.30 -21.57 -5.90
C ASP A 180 -15.75 -22.09 -4.52
N ASP A 181 -14.96 -22.95 -3.89
CA ASP A 181 -15.28 -23.51 -2.57
C ASP A 181 -15.26 -22.43 -1.48
N GLU A 182 -14.22 -21.58 -1.47
CA GLU A 182 -14.12 -20.45 -0.55
C GLU A 182 -15.23 -19.41 -0.80
N ARG A 183 -15.57 -19.14 -2.07
CA ARG A 183 -16.70 -18.28 -2.44
C ARG A 183 -18.00 -18.77 -1.83
N ASN A 184 -18.32 -20.05 -2.04
CA ASN A 184 -19.56 -20.65 -1.56
C ASN A 184 -19.62 -20.62 -0.04
N SER A 185 -18.56 -21.05 0.63
CA SER A 185 -18.44 -21.04 2.09
C SER A 185 -18.57 -19.64 2.68
N CYS A 186 -17.86 -18.65 2.14
CA CYS A 186 -17.92 -17.28 2.61
C CYS A 186 -19.30 -16.63 2.37
N ARG A 187 -19.93 -16.91 1.22
CA ARG A 187 -21.29 -16.42 0.94
C ARG A 187 -22.32 -17.01 1.89
N GLU A 188 -22.22 -18.31 2.22
CA GLU A 188 -23.08 -18.94 3.22
C GLU A 188 -22.89 -18.31 4.61
N GLU A 189 -21.61 -18.13 5.05
CA GLU A 189 -21.30 -17.44 6.31
C GLU A 189 -21.91 -16.03 6.40
N LEU A 190 -21.92 -15.31 5.27
CA LEU A 190 -22.44 -13.94 5.17
C LEU A 190 -23.95 -13.87 4.89
N GLY A 191 -24.63 -15.00 4.67
CA GLY A 191 -26.04 -15.07 4.33
C GLY A 191 -26.37 -14.58 2.91
N PHE A 192 -25.39 -14.55 2.00
CA PHE A 192 -25.60 -14.23 0.60
C PHE A 192 -26.10 -15.45 -0.18
N LYS A 193 -27.02 -15.20 -1.11
CA LYS A 193 -27.49 -16.22 -2.06
C LYS A 193 -26.50 -16.31 -3.23
N GLU A 194 -26.50 -17.44 -3.92
CA GLU A 194 -25.71 -17.62 -5.14
C GLU A 194 -26.07 -16.57 -6.21
N SER A 195 -27.36 -16.23 -6.31
CA SER A 195 -27.88 -15.24 -7.27
C SER A 195 -27.62 -13.79 -6.89
N ASP A 196 -27.14 -13.50 -5.67
CA ASP A 196 -26.87 -12.12 -5.25
C ASP A 196 -25.69 -11.54 -6.01
N PHE A 197 -25.83 -10.30 -6.48
CA PHE A 197 -24.74 -9.53 -7.04
C PHE A 197 -24.06 -8.73 -5.93
N VAL A 198 -22.78 -9.05 -5.67
CA VAL A 198 -22.02 -8.49 -4.54
C VAL A 198 -21.00 -7.49 -5.03
N ILE A 199 -21.20 -6.22 -4.69
CA ILE A 199 -20.18 -5.16 -4.85
C ILE A 199 -19.35 -5.12 -3.57
N GLY A 200 -18.03 -5.28 -3.70
CA GLY A 200 -17.13 -5.34 -2.56
C GLY A 200 -16.04 -4.28 -2.54
N HIS A 201 -15.51 -4.05 -1.35
CA HIS A 201 -14.35 -3.20 -1.09
C HIS A 201 -13.53 -3.76 0.08
N THR A 202 -12.20 -3.71 -0.02
CA THR A 202 -11.30 -4.02 1.10
C THR A 202 -10.44 -2.81 1.45
N GLY A 203 -10.34 -2.49 2.74
CA GLY A 203 -9.50 -1.39 3.22
C GLY A 203 -10.02 -0.70 4.47
N SER A 204 -9.24 0.24 5.01
CA SER A 204 -9.65 1.04 6.16
C SER A 204 -10.86 1.90 5.85
N LEU A 205 -11.83 1.96 6.76
CA LEU A 205 -13.04 2.79 6.62
C LEU A 205 -12.72 4.22 7.01
N ASN A 206 -12.33 5.03 6.03
CA ASN A 206 -11.97 6.45 6.21
C ASN A 206 -12.37 7.30 4.99
N SER A 207 -12.30 8.63 5.12
CA SER A 207 -12.71 9.56 4.06
C SER A 207 -11.89 9.44 2.76
N VAL A 208 -10.66 8.94 2.84
CA VAL A 208 -9.79 8.77 1.65
C VAL A 208 -10.32 7.66 0.76
N LYS A 209 -10.84 6.57 1.35
CA LYS A 209 -11.32 5.39 0.62
C LYS A 209 -12.70 5.58 -0.02
N ASN A 210 -13.47 6.59 0.44
CA ASN A 210 -14.72 7.03 -0.21
C ASN A 210 -15.79 5.93 -0.36
N GLN A 211 -15.93 5.08 0.68
CA GLN A 211 -16.92 4.00 0.67
C GLN A 211 -18.37 4.52 0.58
N GLU A 212 -18.59 5.78 0.92
CA GLU A 212 -19.88 6.46 0.77
C GLU A 212 -20.44 6.33 -0.65
N LEU A 213 -19.59 6.47 -1.68
CA LEU A 213 -20.00 6.34 -3.07
C LEU A 213 -20.51 4.93 -3.40
N ILE A 214 -19.97 3.89 -2.77
CA ILE A 214 -20.43 2.51 -2.95
C ILE A 214 -21.87 2.36 -2.42
N LEU A 215 -22.15 2.95 -1.26
CA LEU A 215 -23.49 2.92 -0.66
C LEU A 215 -24.49 3.73 -1.49
N ASP A 216 -24.11 4.91 -2.01
CA ASP A 216 -24.96 5.71 -2.88
C ASP A 216 -25.35 4.95 -4.15
N ILE A 217 -24.38 4.27 -4.78
CA ILE A 217 -24.65 3.42 -5.95
C ILE A 217 -25.62 2.28 -5.60
N ALA A 218 -25.39 1.60 -4.48
CA ALA A 218 -26.28 0.52 -4.03
C ALA A 218 -27.70 1.03 -3.75
N GLY A 219 -27.84 2.21 -3.14
CA GLY A 219 -29.14 2.86 -2.93
C GLY A 219 -29.90 3.09 -4.23
N ILE A 220 -29.22 3.67 -5.24
CA ILE A 220 -29.82 3.93 -6.57
C ILE A 220 -30.19 2.62 -7.28
N LEU A 221 -29.34 1.59 -7.21
CA LEU A 221 -29.64 0.29 -7.80
C LEU A 221 -30.87 -0.36 -7.16
N LYS A 222 -30.99 -0.26 -5.82
CA LYS A 222 -32.18 -0.75 -5.09
C LYS A 222 -33.46 -0.01 -5.49
N GLU A 223 -33.42 1.32 -5.65
CA GLU A 223 -34.57 2.10 -6.16
C GLU A 223 -34.99 1.65 -7.57
N LYS A 224 -34.03 1.28 -8.40
CA LYS A 224 -34.27 0.69 -9.73
C LYS A 224 -34.70 -0.79 -9.68
N ARG A 225 -34.90 -1.36 -8.49
CA ARG A 225 -35.21 -2.77 -8.26
C ARG A 225 -34.17 -3.75 -8.80
N ILE A 226 -32.91 -3.34 -8.87
CA ILE A 226 -31.77 -4.19 -9.20
C ILE A 226 -31.20 -4.71 -7.88
N PRO A 227 -31.30 -6.02 -7.61
CA PRO A 227 -30.78 -6.57 -6.35
C PRO A 227 -29.26 -6.48 -6.32
N VAL A 228 -28.74 -5.87 -5.25
CA VAL A 228 -27.32 -5.73 -5.01
C VAL A 228 -27.01 -5.91 -3.53
N LYS A 229 -25.92 -6.57 -3.20
CA LYS A 229 -25.34 -6.64 -1.86
C LYS A 229 -24.04 -5.86 -1.83
N VAL A 230 -23.70 -5.27 -0.70
CA VAL A 230 -22.47 -4.54 -0.46
C VAL A 230 -21.65 -5.23 0.63
N LEU A 231 -20.39 -5.51 0.34
CA LEU A 231 -19.45 -6.13 1.28
C LEU A 231 -18.26 -5.20 1.52
N LEU A 232 -18.21 -4.54 2.69
CA LEU A 232 -17.10 -3.68 3.10
C LEU A 232 -16.23 -4.43 4.11
N VAL A 233 -15.03 -4.81 3.69
CA VAL A 233 -14.08 -5.56 4.52
C VAL A 233 -13.04 -4.62 5.09
N GLY A 234 -13.12 -4.37 6.38
CA GLY A 234 -12.21 -3.47 7.10
C GLY A 234 -12.90 -2.73 8.23
N GLY A 235 -12.11 -2.05 9.04
CA GLY A 235 -12.58 -1.20 10.12
C GLY A 235 -11.98 0.20 10.02
N GLY A 236 -12.59 1.16 10.70
CA GLY A 236 -12.08 2.54 10.70
C GLY A 236 -13.04 3.54 11.34
N ASN A 237 -12.62 4.80 11.35
CA ASN A 237 -13.34 5.88 12.03
C ASN A 237 -14.65 6.30 11.33
N ARG A 238 -14.90 5.83 10.10
CA ARG A 238 -16.12 6.12 9.35
C ARG A 238 -17.18 5.01 9.42
N GLU A 239 -16.93 3.94 10.20
CA GLU A 239 -17.85 2.79 10.27
C GLU A 239 -19.27 3.19 10.69
N GLN A 240 -19.40 4.03 11.72
CA GLN A 240 -20.71 4.48 12.21
C GLN A 240 -21.42 5.39 11.19
N ASP A 241 -20.69 6.25 10.49
CA ASP A 241 -21.24 7.10 9.45
C ASP A 241 -21.77 6.27 8.27
N LEU A 242 -21.02 5.25 7.85
CA LEU A 242 -21.43 4.33 6.78
C LEU A 242 -22.68 3.51 7.16
N LYS A 243 -22.75 3.01 8.41
CA LYS A 243 -23.96 2.34 8.92
C LYS A 243 -25.17 3.28 8.92
N LYS A 244 -24.99 4.54 9.32
CA LYS A 244 -26.03 5.56 9.28
C LYS A 244 -26.50 5.82 7.85
N GLN A 245 -25.56 6.03 6.91
CA GLN A 245 -25.88 6.25 5.50
C GLN A 245 -26.66 5.06 4.90
N ALA A 246 -26.24 3.82 5.19
CA ALA A 246 -26.96 2.63 4.73
C ALA A 246 -28.41 2.61 5.21
N LYS A 247 -28.65 3.01 6.47
CA LYS A 247 -30.00 3.14 7.02
C LYS A 247 -30.82 4.26 6.35
N ASP A 248 -30.21 5.43 6.16
CA ASP A 248 -30.86 6.58 5.51
C ASP A 248 -31.25 6.24 4.05
N LEU A 249 -30.44 5.43 3.37
CA LEU A 249 -30.68 4.89 2.02
C LEU A 249 -31.61 3.65 2.03
N LYS A 250 -32.01 3.14 3.20
CA LYS A 250 -32.83 1.93 3.38
C LYS A 250 -32.23 0.66 2.77
N ILE A 251 -30.90 0.54 2.83
CA ILE A 251 -30.11 -0.60 2.33
C ILE A 251 -29.38 -1.35 3.43
N GLU A 252 -29.68 -1.09 4.70
CA GLU A 252 -28.94 -1.66 5.85
C GLU A 252 -28.92 -3.19 5.87
N GLU A 253 -29.96 -3.85 5.37
CA GLU A 253 -30.05 -5.31 5.24
C GLU A 253 -29.25 -5.87 4.04
N ASP A 254 -28.80 -4.98 3.15
CA ASP A 254 -28.04 -5.32 1.96
C ASP A 254 -26.54 -5.02 2.13
N VAL A 255 -26.13 -4.43 3.28
CA VAL A 255 -24.74 -3.99 3.54
C VAL A 255 -24.14 -4.78 4.70
N ILE A 256 -23.01 -5.42 4.44
CA ILE A 256 -22.20 -6.08 5.47
C ILE A 256 -20.88 -5.32 5.65
N ILE A 257 -20.59 -4.93 6.89
CA ILE A 257 -19.31 -4.38 7.32
C ILE A 257 -18.67 -5.36 8.28
N THR A 258 -17.57 -6.00 7.87
CA THR A 258 -16.97 -7.12 8.61
C THR A 258 -16.07 -6.68 9.78
N GLY A 259 -15.70 -5.38 9.86
CA GLY A 259 -14.61 -4.96 10.72
C GLY A 259 -13.24 -5.40 10.18
N LYS A 260 -12.19 -5.19 10.98
CA LYS A 260 -10.81 -5.61 10.62
C LYS A 260 -10.73 -7.13 10.50
N GLN A 261 -10.10 -7.59 9.41
CA GLN A 261 -9.88 -9.01 9.12
C GLN A 261 -8.38 -9.30 8.96
N MET A 262 -7.92 -10.47 9.39
CA MET A 262 -6.53 -10.91 9.22
C MET A 262 -6.21 -11.38 7.80
N GLY A 263 -7.21 -11.72 7.00
CA GLY A 263 -7.08 -12.11 5.60
C GLY A 263 -8.32 -11.69 4.82
N VAL A 264 -8.13 -11.30 3.57
CA VAL A 264 -9.21 -10.77 2.73
C VAL A 264 -9.62 -11.70 1.60
N THR A 265 -8.84 -12.77 1.34
CA THR A 265 -9.01 -13.64 0.17
C THR A 265 -10.41 -14.22 0.05
N LYS A 266 -10.93 -14.86 1.11
CA LYS A 266 -12.28 -15.44 1.09
C LYS A 266 -13.38 -14.40 0.83
N PHE A 267 -13.16 -13.16 1.26
CA PHE A 267 -14.12 -12.07 1.02
C PHE A 267 -14.03 -11.58 -0.43
N LEU A 268 -12.82 -11.53 -1.02
CA LEU A 268 -12.65 -11.25 -2.45
C LEU A 268 -13.34 -12.35 -3.30
N ASP A 269 -13.23 -13.62 -2.90
CA ASP A 269 -13.93 -14.71 -3.57
C ASP A 269 -15.45 -14.53 -3.55
N ALA A 270 -16.02 -14.02 -2.44
CA ALA A 270 -17.45 -13.77 -2.31
C ALA A 270 -18.00 -12.63 -3.16
N MET A 271 -17.16 -11.69 -3.61
CA MET A 271 -17.53 -10.51 -4.42
C MET A 271 -17.73 -10.87 -5.90
N ASP A 272 -18.44 -10.02 -6.64
CA ASP A 272 -18.59 -10.10 -8.10
C ASP A 272 -17.88 -8.91 -8.80
N VAL A 273 -17.88 -7.74 -8.18
CA VAL A 273 -17.17 -6.54 -8.62
C VAL A 273 -16.47 -5.91 -7.43
N PHE A 274 -15.21 -5.54 -7.62
CA PHE A 274 -14.46 -4.77 -6.63
C PHE A 274 -14.53 -3.29 -6.93
N MET A 275 -14.98 -2.48 -5.97
CA MET A 275 -15.00 -1.02 -6.11
C MET A 275 -13.91 -0.37 -5.27
N PHE A 276 -13.14 0.53 -5.91
CA PHE A 276 -12.02 1.24 -5.28
C PHE A 276 -12.07 2.75 -5.59
N PRO A 277 -13.09 3.48 -5.07
CA PRO A 277 -13.32 4.88 -5.39
C PRO A 277 -12.45 5.84 -4.58
N SER A 278 -11.25 5.42 -4.20
CA SER A 278 -10.35 6.18 -3.33
C SER A 278 -9.99 7.54 -3.92
N ARG A 279 -9.88 8.54 -3.04
CA ARG A 279 -9.50 9.93 -3.39
C ARG A 279 -7.99 10.09 -3.55
N SER A 280 -7.20 9.19 -2.97
CA SER A 280 -5.74 9.17 -3.08
C SER A 280 -5.20 7.81 -2.62
N GLU A 281 -4.18 7.30 -3.31
CA GLU A 281 -3.45 6.08 -2.96
C GLU A 281 -1.95 6.26 -3.25
N GLY A 282 -1.12 5.63 -2.43
CA GLY A 282 0.30 5.53 -2.74
C GLY A 282 0.56 4.55 -3.88
N PHE A 283 0.05 3.34 -3.74
CA PHE A 283 0.05 2.30 -4.77
C PHE A 283 -1.35 1.70 -4.95
N GLY A 284 -1.96 1.17 -3.89
CA GLY A 284 -3.29 0.57 -3.95
C GLY A 284 -3.25 -0.96 -3.88
N LEU A 285 -2.59 -1.51 -2.86
CA LEU A 285 -2.45 -2.97 -2.68
C LEU A 285 -3.80 -3.71 -2.71
N SER A 286 -4.85 -3.13 -2.12
CA SER A 286 -6.19 -3.75 -2.16
C SER A 286 -6.74 -3.94 -3.58
N LEU A 287 -6.39 -3.05 -4.52
CA LEU A 287 -6.73 -3.25 -5.93
C LEU A 287 -5.91 -4.39 -6.52
N LEU A 288 -4.61 -4.45 -6.26
CA LEU A 288 -3.75 -5.52 -6.76
C LEU A 288 -4.19 -6.90 -6.24
N GLU A 289 -4.61 -6.97 -4.97
CA GLU A 289 -5.19 -8.18 -4.36
C GLU A 289 -6.48 -8.61 -5.07
N ALA A 290 -7.36 -7.65 -5.40
CA ALA A 290 -8.58 -7.92 -6.15
C ALA A 290 -8.29 -8.34 -7.60
N GLU A 291 -7.30 -7.72 -8.26
CA GLU A 291 -6.84 -8.15 -9.57
C GLU A 291 -6.26 -9.56 -9.54
N ALA A 292 -5.45 -9.91 -8.52
CA ALA A 292 -4.90 -11.26 -8.37
C ALA A 292 -5.99 -12.32 -8.14
N ASN A 293 -7.10 -11.92 -7.52
CA ASN A 293 -8.30 -12.76 -7.40
C ASN A 293 -9.10 -12.84 -8.72
N GLY A 294 -8.69 -12.07 -9.74
CA GLY A 294 -9.35 -12.00 -11.04
C GLY A 294 -10.60 -11.13 -11.08
N LEU A 295 -10.95 -10.45 -9.98
CA LEU A 295 -12.14 -9.60 -9.91
C LEU A 295 -12.10 -8.49 -10.96
N PRO A 296 -13.22 -8.22 -11.67
CA PRO A 296 -13.37 -6.98 -12.41
C PRO A 296 -13.46 -5.83 -11.41
N CYS A 297 -12.74 -4.74 -11.69
CA CYS A 297 -12.56 -3.64 -10.75
C CYS A 297 -13.09 -2.33 -11.34
N VAL A 298 -13.80 -1.54 -10.52
CA VAL A 298 -14.17 -0.16 -10.84
C VAL A 298 -13.46 0.78 -9.89
N VAL A 299 -12.59 1.63 -10.43
CA VAL A 299 -11.65 2.43 -9.63
C VAL A 299 -11.73 3.91 -9.96
N SER A 300 -11.29 4.78 -9.07
CA SER A 300 -11.20 6.20 -9.37
C SER A 300 -10.04 6.51 -10.31
N ASP A 301 -10.11 7.67 -10.98
CA ASP A 301 -9.02 8.23 -11.78
C ASP A 301 -7.78 8.60 -10.94
N LYS A 302 -7.89 8.61 -9.61
CA LYS A 302 -6.80 8.90 -8.67
C LYS A 302 -5.91 7.69 -8.36
N ILE A 303 -6.30 6.51 -8.82
CA ILE A 303 -5.51 5.28 -8.65
C ILE A 303 -4.35 5.29 -9.64
N GLN A 304 -3.16 4.93 -9.15
CA GLN A 304 -1.92 4.95 -9.93
C GLN A 304 -2.02 4.01 -11.14
N PRO A 305 -1.48 4.42 -12.32
CA PRO A 305 -1.50 3.57 -13.53
C PRO A 305 -0.77 2.24 -13.32
N GLU A 306 0.29 2.26 -12.51
CA GLU A 306 1.17 1.11 -12.28
C GLU A 306 0.46 -0.09 -11.63
N VAL A 307 -0.62 0.15 -10.87
CA VAL A 307 -1.40 -0.93 -10.23
C VAL A 307 -2.60 -1.37 -11.05
N LYS A 308 -2.93 -0.69 -12.15
CA LYS A 308 -4.04 -1.08 -13.05
C LYS A 308 -3.51 -2.02 -14.13
N VAL A 309 -3.39 -3.30 -13.83
CA VAL A 309 -2.69 -4.28 -14.68
C VAL A 309 -3.65 -5.00 -15.62
N LEU A 310 -4.81 -5.42 -15.11
CA LEU A 310 -5.78 -6.16 -15.92
C LEU A 310 -6.68 -5.23 -16.75
N ASN A 311 -7.07 -5.69 -17.95
CA ASN A 311 -8.03 -4.99 -18.80
C ASN A 311 -9.45 -4.90 -18.19
N SER A 312 -9.72 -5.66 -17.12
CA SER A 312 -10.96 -5.62 -16.36
C SER A 312 -11.00 -4.50 -15.31
N VAL A 313 -9.96 -3.66 -15.21
CA VAL A 313 -9.94 -2.46 -14.36
C VAL A 313 -10.50 -1.27 -15.12
N LEU A 314 -11.67 -0.81 -14.73
CA LEU A 314 -12.38 0.31 -15.32
C LEU A 314 -12.18 1.57 -14.45
N SER A 315 -11.60 2.63 -15.01
CA SER A 315 -11.38 3.90 -14.32
C SER A 315 -12.51 4.89 -14.59
N VAL A 316 -13.06 5.49 -13.51
CA VAL A 316 -14.07 6.56 -13.57
C VAL A 316 -13.55 7.76 -12.79
N SER A 317 -13.71 8.96 -13.32
CA SER A 317 -13.32 10.17 -12.60
C SER A 317 -14.25 10.42 -11.41
N LEU A 318 -13.66 10.88 -10.29
CA LEU A 318 -14.44 11.29 -9.11
C LEU A 318 -15.34 12.50 -9.38
N ASN A 319 -15.09 13.23 -10.47
CA ASN A 319 -15.89 14.39 -10.89
C ASN A 319 -17.05 14.00 -11.83
N GLU A 320 -17.09 12.76 -12.28
CA GLU A 320 -18.17 12.27 -13.13
C GLU A 320 -19.47 12.03 -12.33
N PRO A 321 -20.63 12.19 -12.98
CA PRO A 321 -21.92 11.84 -12.37
C PRO A 321 -21.92 10.38 -11.89
N ILE A 322 -22.66 10.10 -10.81
CA ILE A 322 -22.80 8.75 -10.24
C ILE A 322 -23.29 7.72 -11.27
N GLN A 323 -24.02 8.17 -12.28
CA GLN A 323 -24.50 7.30 -13.36
C GLN A 323 -23.35 6.65 -14.13
N CYS A 324 -22.21 7.36 -14.35
CA CYS A 324 -21.02 6.79 -14.98
C CYS A 324 -20.39 5.66 -14.16
N TRP A 325 -20.46 5.76 -12.83
CA TRP A 325 -20.02 4.69 -11.93
C TRP A 325 -20.93 3.47 -12.00
N ILE A 326 -22.27 3.68 -12.07
CA ILE A 326 -23.23 2.59 -12.23
C ILE A 326 -22.99 1.85 -13.57
N GLU A 327 -22.82 2.57 -14.66
CA GLU A 327 -22.50 1.99 -15.97
C GLU A 327 -21.18 1.19 -15.97
N ALA A 328 -20.16 1.71 -15.25
CA ALA A 328 -18.92 0.98 -15.07
C ALA A 328 -19.09 -0.31 -14.26
N VAL A 329 -19.92 -0.30 -13.21
CA VAL A 329 -20.27 -1.49 -12.41
C VAL A 329 -21.02 -2.52 -13.26
N GLU A 330 -22.00 -2.08 -14.06
CA GLU A 330 -22.73 -2.96 -14.97
C GLU A 330 -21.81 -3.58 -16.02
N LYS A 331 -20.90 -2.79 -16.58
CA LYS A 331 -19.85 -3.28 -17.51
C LYS A 331 -18.91 -4.27 -16.84
N ALA A 332 -18.45 -3.98 -15.63
CA ALA A 332 -17.59 -4.87 -14.85
C ALA A 332 -18.28 -6.20 -14.57
N LYS A 333 -19.58 -6.19 -14.22
CA LYS A 333 -20.39 -7.40 -14.04
C LYS A 333 -20.38 -8.29 -15.29
N VAL A 334 -20.48 -7.70 -16.49
CA VAL A 334 -20.50 -8.43 -17.76
C VAL A 334 -19.12 -9.00 -18.08
N LEU A 335 -18.03 -8.30 -17.76
CA LEU A 335 -16.66 -8.78 -17.95
C LEU A 335 -16.38 -10.05 -17.14
N GLY A 336 -16.90 -10.15 -15.92
CA GLY A 336 -16.66 -11.26 -15.02
C GLY A 336 -15.20 -11.42 -14.59
N ARG A 337 -14.88 -12.50 -13.89
CA ARG A 337 -13.53 -12.78 -13.39
C ARG A 337 -12.56 -13.18 -14.50
N SER A 338 -11.34 -12.64 -14.43
CA SER A 338 -10.22 -13.05 -15.29
C SER A 338 -9.64 -14.38 -14.79
N LYS A 339 -9.61 -15.38 -15.66
CA LYS A 339 -8.97 -16.68 -15.35
C LYS A 339 -7.44 -16.66 -15.48
N MET A 340 -6.89 -15.64 -16.15
CA MET A 340 -5.46 -15.48 -16.42
C MET A 340 -4.82 -14.39 -15.53
N ALA A 341 -5.52 -13.98 -14.46
CA ALA A 341 -5.10 -12.86 -13.65
C ALA A 341 -3.71 -13.05 -13.03
N ASN A 342 -3.47 -14.21 -12.42
CA ASN A 342 -2.21 -14.49 -11.74
C ASN A 342 -1.03 -14.53 -12.73
N GLU A 343 -1.21 -15.14 -13.89
CA GLU A 343 -0.20 -15.25 -14.94
C GLU A 343 0.15 -13.87 -15.49
N ILE A 344 -0.85 -13.02 -15.79
CA ILE A 344 -0.64 -11.66 -16.29
C ILE A 344 0.08 -10.80 -15.24
N LEU A 345 -0.32 -10.90 -13.97
CA LEU A 345 0.32 -10.14 -12.89
C LEU A 345 1.77 -10.56 -12.66
N ASP A 346 2.07 -11.85 -12.75
CA ASP A 346 3.44 -12.37 -12.61
C ASP A 346 4.33 -11.93 -13.78
N GLU A 347 3.83 -12.03 -15.03
CA GLU A 347 4.52 -11.50 -16.22
C GLU A 347 4.80 -9.99 -16.12
N LYS A 348 3.94 -9.24 -15.45
CA LYS A 348 4.11 -7.80 -15.20
C LYS A 348 5.00 -7.49 -13.98
N GLY A 349 5.53 -8.51 -13.31
CA GLY A 349 6.44 -8.34 -12.17
C GLY A 349 5.75 -7.82 -10.91
N MET A 350 4.46 -8.13 -10.72
CA MET A 350 3.68 -7.71 -9.55
C MET A 350 3.80 -8.67 -8.37
N SER A 351 4.58 -9.74 -8.49
CA SER A 351 4.89 -10.62 -7.35
C SER A 351 5.90 -9.99 -6.40
N GLU A 352 5.78 -10.30 -5.11
CA GLU A 352 6.75 -9.87 -4.08
C GLU A 352 8.17 -10.24 -4.48
N ALA A 353 8.38 -11.48 -4.94
CA ALA A 353 9.69 -11.97 -5.34
C ALA A 353 10.30 -11.13 -6.48
N ALA A 354 9.53 -10.75 -7.50
CA ALA A 354 9.98 -9.91 -8.59
C ALA A 354 10.35 -8.49 -8.13
N CYS A 355 9.54 -7.94 -7.21
CA CYS A 355 9.81 -6.62 -6.62
C CYS A 355 11.09 -6.62 -5.78
N TYR A 356 11.26 -7.62 -4.91
CA TYR A 356 12.46 -7.72 -4.05
C TYR A 356 13.72 -8.02 -4.87
N GLU A 357 13.63 -8.82 -5.92
CA GLU A 357 14.74 -9.05 -6.87
C GLU A 357 15.13 -7.75 -7.59
N THR A 358 14.17 -6.89 -7.91
CA THR A 358 14.45 -5.57 -8.48
C THR A 358 15.18 -4.67 -7.48
N VAL A 359 14.76 -4.66 -6.19
CA VAL A 359 15.48 -3.95 -5.12
C VAL A 359 16.91 -4.49 -4.96
N TRP A 360 17.07 -5.83 -4.99
CA TRP A 360 18.38 -6.47 -4.91
C TRP A 360 19.32 -6.05 -6.06
N LYS A 361 18.82 -5.96 -7.28
CA LYS A 361 19.58 -5.44 -8.43
C LYS A 361 20.01 -3.99 -8.22
N ILE A 362 19.09 -3.14 -7.69
CA ILE A 362 19.41 -1.74 -7.36
C ILE A 362 20.55 -1.67 -6.32
N TYR A 363 20.56 -2.51 -5.28
CA TYR A 363 21.62 -2.54 -4.30
C TYR A 363 23.00 -2.87 -4.95
N ASN A 364 23.02 -3.88 -5.83
CA ASN A 364 24.26 -4.23 -6.54
C ASN A 364 24.73 -3.10 -7.48
N GLU A 365 23.82 -2.42 -8.19
CA GLU A 365 24.14 -1.25 -9.01
C GLU A 365 24.71 -0.09 -8.17
N VAL A 366 24.14 0.15 -6.98
CA VAL A 366 24.59 1.23 -6.09
C VAL A 366 25.97 0.94 -5.50
N LEU A 367 26.27 -0.31 -5.16
CA LEU A 367 27.57 -0.70 -4.62
C LEU A 367 28.69 -0.75 -5.67
N SER A 368 28.33 -0.93 -6.95
CA SER A 368 29.31 -0.97 -8.04
C SER A 368 29.80 0.42 -8.50
N LYS A 369 29.11 1.48 -8.08
CA LYS A 369 29.46 2.88 -8.31
C LYS A 369 30.32 3.44 -7.17
#